data_f3b410d438acf6d6a9edc8ef914e7555
#
_entry.id   f3b410d438acf6d6a9edc8ef914e7555
#
_cell.length_a   1.000
_cell.length_b   1.000
_cell.length_c   1.000
_cell.angle_alpha   90.00
_cell.angle_beta   90.00
_cell.angle_gamma   90.00
#
_symmetry.space_group_name_H-M   'P 1'
#
loop_
_entity.id
_entity.type
_entity.pdbx_description
1 polymer ?
#
loop_
_entity_poly.entity_id
_entity_poly.type
_entity_poly.pdbx_seq_one_letter_code
_entity_poly.pdbx_strand_id
1 'polypeptide(L)'
;MLPHLLETTRGDAFVSLVGSVAGYRGLPLSLAYGPTKAALIHLAQTLYLDLHPRGVGVSIINPGFVETPLTAQNQFHMPALMQPHEAASAILEGWAQGRFEIHFPRRFSLWLKALELLPISVYFRLVRRITGA
;
A
#
# COMPACT_ATOMS: atom_id res chain seq x y z
N MET A 1 -16.39 -16.01 -2.49
CA MET A 1 -16.31 -14.74 -1.70
C MET A 1 -16.95 -13.57 -2.44
N LEU A 2 -16.49 -13.18 -3.63
CA LEU A 2 -17.06 -12.03 -4.36
C LEU A 2 -18.56 -12.15 -4.69
N PRO A 3 -19.09 -13.31 -5.16
CA PRO A 3 -20.54 -13.45 -5.35
C PRO A 3 -21.33 -13.21 -4.08
N HIS A 4 -20.87 -13.74 -2.96
CA HIS A 4 -21.52 -13.57 -1.66
C HIS A 4 -21.55 -12.10 -1.20
N LEU A 5 -20.45 -11.35 -1.41
CA LEU A 5 -20.39 -9.92 -1.13
C LEU A 5 -21.42 -9.14 -1.96
N LEU A 6 -21.62 -9.54 -3.22
CA LEU A 6 -22.60 -8.91 -4.11
C LEU A 6 -24.04 -9.21 -3.73
N GLU A 7 -24.30 -10.40 -3.17
CA GLU A 7 -25.63 -10.84 -2.70
C GLU A 7 -26.00 -10.18 -1.37
N THR A 8 -25.00 -9.89 -0.52
CA THR A 8 -25.20 -9.32 0.82
C THR A 8 -25.40 -7.80 0.80
N THR A 9 -25.34 -7.15 -0.35
CA THR A 9 -25.30 -5.71 -0.50
C THR A 9 -26.61 -5.01 -0.12
N ARG A 10 -26.70 -4.70 1.14
CA ARG A 10 -27.48 -3.52 1.62
C ARG A 10 -26.57 -2.28 1.82
N GLY A 11 -25.47 -2.15 1.09
CA GLY A 11 -24.53 -1.05 1.20
C GLY A 11 -23.39 -1.24 2.23
N ASP A 12 -23.33 -2.38 2.92
CA ASP A 12 -22.34 -2.61 4.00
C ASP A 12 -21.19 -3.56 3.59
N ALA A 13 -21.19 -4.06 2.35
CA ALA A 13 -20.13 -4.93 1.88
C ALA A 13 -18.84 -4.14 1.61
N PHE A 14 -17.73 -4.64 2.13
CA PHE A 14 -16.43 -3.99 2.05
C PHE A 14 -15.29 -4.98 1.85
N VAL A 15 -14.35 -4.65 0.97
CA VAL A 15 -13.12 -5.41 0.73
C VAL A 15 -11.91 -4.51 0.96
N SER A 16 -11.00 -4.93 1.82
CA SER A 16 -9.73 -4.23 2.04
C SER A 16 -8.56 -5.17 1.79
N LEU A 17 -7.64 -4.76 0.94
CA LEU A 17 -6.42 -5.51 0.63
C LEU A 17 -5.22 -4.87 1.34
N VAL A 18 -4.23 -5.69 1.69
CA VAL A 18 -3.00 -5.22 2.32
C VAL A 18 -1.85 -5.30 1.33
N GLY A 19 -1.52 -4.15 0.75
CA GLY A 19 -0.37 -3.95 -0.10
C GLY A 19 0.90 -3.58 0.66
N SER A 20 1.66 -2.65 0.12
CA SER A 20 2.83 -2.00 0.72
C SER A 20 3.25 -0.81 -0.14
N VAL A 21 3.90 0.18 0.45
CA VAL A 21 4.58 1.25 -0.29
C VAL A 21 5.68 0.71 -1.23
N ALA A 22 6.22 -0.48 -0.96
CA ALA A 22 7.16 -1.18 -1.84
C ALA A 22 6.54 -1.61 -3.17
N GLY A 23 5.21 -1.61 -3.28
CA GLY A 23 4.50 -1.88 -4.52
C GLY A 23 4.35 -0.68 -5.45
N TYR A 24 4.71 0.52 -5.03
CA TYR A 24 4.57 1.72 -5.86
C TYR A 24 5.51 1.70 -7.07
N ARG A 25 6.78 1.40 -6.84
CA ARG A 25 7.79 1.35 -7.90
C ARG A 25 8.93 0.42 -7.50
N GLY A 26 9.66 -0.10 -8.49
CA GLY A 26 10.78 -1.05 -8.26
C GLY A 26 11.85 -0.49 -7.32
N LEU A 27 12.16 -1.24 -6.27
CA LEU A 27 13.20 -0.91 -5.29
C LEU A 27 14.31 -2.00 -5.33
N PRO A 28 15.56 -1.65 -4.98
CA PRO A 28 16.62 -2.64 -4.83
C PRO A 28 16.25 -3.74 -3.83
N LEU A 29 16.74 -4.95 -4.04
CA LEU A 29 16.55 -6.12 -3.17
C LEU A 29 15.06 -6.51 -2.96
N SER A 30 14.17 -6.12 -3.88
CA SER A 30 12.72 -6.34 -3.79
C SER A 30 12.16 -7.16 -4.95
N LEU A 31 12.91 -8.18 -5.43
CA LEU A 31 12.57 -8.95 -6.63
C LEU A 31 11.22 -9.68 -6.56
N ALA A 32 10.86 -10.21 -5.41
CA ALA A 32 9.59 -10.91 -5.22
C ALA A 32 8.55 -10.02 -4.49
N TYR A 33 8.96 -9.37 -3.42
CA TYR A 33 8.08 -8.60 -2.55
C TYR A 33 7.44 -7.40 -3.27
N GLY A 34 8.25 -6.58 -3.95
CA GLY A 34 7.76 -5.40 -4.69
C GLY A 34 6.71 -5.76 -5.75
N PRO A 35 7.01 -6.66 -6.70
CA PRO A 35 6.07 -7.09 -7.72
C PRO A 35 4.78 -7.70 -7.17
N THR A 36 4.83 -8.51 -6.10
CA THR A 36 3.62 -9.06 -5.48
C THR A 36 2.74 -7.97 -4.87
N LYS A 37 3.34 -6.96 -4.24
CA LYS A 37 2.61 -5.83 -3.66
C LYS A 37 2.09 -4.87 -4.73
N ALA A 38 2.82 -4.68 -5.83
CA ALA A 38 2.32 -3.96 -7.01
C ALA A 38 1.08 -4.64 -7.62
N ALA A 39 1.10 -5.96 -7.71
CA ALA A 39 -0.05 -6.74 -8.19
C ALA A 39 -1.29 -6.53 -7.30
N LEU A 40 -1.14 -6.47 -5.98
CA LEU A 40 -2.24 -6.19 -5.05
C LEU A 40 -2.80 -4.78 -5.21
N ILE A 41 -1.95 -3.78 -5.43
CA ILE A 41 -2.38 -2.41 -5.71
C ILE A 41 -3.20 -2.37 -7.01
N HIS A 42 -2.71 -3.01 -8.06
CA HIS A 42 -3.43 -3.09 -9.33
C HIS A 42 -4.77 -3.84 -9.18
N LEU A 43 -4.77 -4.96 -8.47
CA LEU A 43 -6.00 -5.73 -8.18
C LEU A 43 -7.03 -4.88 -7.43
N ALA A 44 -6.61 -4.12 -6.41
CA ALA A 44 -7.51 -3.24 -5.68
C ALA A 44 -8.15 -2.17 -6.58
N GLN A 45 -7.38 -1.59 -7.49
CA GLN A 45 -7.87 -0.63 -8.47
C GLN A 45 -8.93 -1.26 -9.39
N THR A 46 -8.67 -2.45 -9.90
CA THR A 46 -9.63 -3.19 -10.74
C THR A 46 -10.91 -3.51 -9.97
N LEU A 47 -10.77 -4.05 -8.74
CA LEU A 47 -11.92 -4.34 -7.88
C LEU A 47 -12.73 -3.08 -7.56
N TYR A 48 -12.08 -1.95 -7.34
CA TYR A 48 -12.78 -0.69 -7.10
C TYR A 48 -13.62 -0.29 -8.32
N LEU A 49 -13.06 -0.34 -9.52
CA LEU A 49 -13.77 -0.01 -10.76
C LEU A 49 -14.97 -0.93 -11.01
N ASP A 50 -14.84 -2.23 -10.71
CA ASP A 50 -15.87 -3.23 -10.97
C ASP A 50 -16.95 -3.28 -9.88
N LEU A 51 -16.59 -3.06 -8.61
CA LEU A 51 -17.47 -3.33 -7.47
C LEU A 51 -18.05 -2.07 -6.82
N HIS A 52 -17.33 -0.94 -6.86
CA HIS A 52 -17.80 0.30 -6.23
C HIS A 52 -19.11 0.81 -6.84
N PRO A 53 -19.33 0.77 -8.17
CA PRO A 53 -20.62 1.12 -8.76
C PRO A 53 -21.76 0.18 -8.34
N ARG A 54 -21.44 -0.98 -7.80
CA ARG A 54 -22.38 -1.99 -7.30
C ARG A 54 -22.60 -1.92 -5.79
N GLY A 55 -22.13 -0.85 -5.15
CA GLY A 55 -22.33 -0.60 -3.73
C GLY A 55 -21.36 -1.34 -2.79
N VAL A 56 -20.28 -1.93 -3.32
CA VAL A 56 -19.24 -2.57 -2.51
C VAL A 56 -18.08 -1.60 -2.30
N GLY A 57 -17.75 -1.32 -1.03
CA GLY A 57 -16.56 -0.54 -0.69
C GLY A 57 -15.28 -1.33 -0.98
N VAL A 58 -14.25 -0.68 -1.52
CA VAL A 58 -12.94 -1.30 -1.77
C VAL A 58 -11.85 -0.35 -1.30
N SER A 59 -10.87 -0.88 -0.57
CA SER A 59 -9.66 -0.13 -0.20
C SER A 59 -8.39 -0.97 -0.33
N ILE A 60 -7.27 -0.27 -0.46
CA ILE A 60 -5.93 -0.82 -0.36
C ILE A 60 -5.18 -0.14 0.78
N ILE A 61 -4.55 -0.91 1.65
CA ILE A 61 -3.69 -0.43 2.72
C ILE A 61 -2.26 -0.60 2.25
N ASN A 62 -1.51 0.49 2.15
CA ASN A 62 -0.11 0.49 1.75
C ASN A 62 0.76 0.97 2.92
N PRO A 63 1.13 0.06 3.85
CA PRO A 63 2.03 0.39 4.94
C PRO A 63 3.45 0.68 4.43
N GLY A 64 4.13 1.61 5.10
CA GLY A 64 5.59 1.66 5.14
C GLY A 64 6.15 0.63 6.13
N PHE A 65 7.19 1.01 6.86
CA PHE A 65 7.77 0.12 7.87
C PHE A 65 6.99 0.23 9.19
N VAL A 66 6.49 -0.89 9.66
CA VAL A 66 5.82 -1.03 10.96
C VAL A 66 6.64 -1.98 11.81
N GLU A 67 6.87 -1.64 13.06
CA GLU A 67 7.60 -2.48 14.00
C GLU A 67 6.80 -3.74 14.30
N THR A 68 7.30 -4.88 13.85
CA THR A 68 6.70 -6.21 14.02
C THR A 68 7.82 -7.24 14.18
N PRO A 69 7.54 -8.44 14.68
CA PRO A 69 8.54 -9.52 14.71
C PRO A 69 9.14 -9.83 13.33
N LEU A 70 8.37 -9.62 12.26
CA LEU A 70 8.84 -9.81 10.89
C LEU A 70 9.86 -8.72 10.49
N THR A 71 9.56 -7.45 10.77
CA THR A 71 10.46 -6.33 10.45
C THR A 71 11.68 -6.28 11.35
N ALA A 72 11.60 -6.83 12.57
CA ALA A 72 12.75 -6.95 13.48
C ALA A 72 13.89 -7.82 12.91
N GLN A 73 13.59 -8.67 11.92
CA GLN A 73 14.60 -9.51 11.25
C GLN A 73 15.34 -8.78 10.11
N ASN A 74 14.90 -7.59 9.73
CA ASN A 74 15.52 -6.82 8.67
C ASN A 74 16.87 -6.24 9.13
N GLN A 75 17.90 -6.44 8.32
CA GLN A 75 19.26 -5.95 8.58
C GLN A 75 19.56 -4.60 7.94
N PHE A 76 18.57 -3.96 7.32
CA PHE A 76 18.72 -2.67 6.66
C PHE A 76 17.99 -1.56 7.46
N HIS A 77 18.43 -0.32 7.21
CA HIS A 77 17.76 0.84 7.79
C HIS A 77 16.32 0.96 7.29
N MET A 78 15.37 1.06 8.22
CA MET A 78 13.94 1.23 7.94
C MET A 78 13.53 2.68 8.24
N PRO A 79 13.43 3.54 7.21
CA PRO A 79 13.05 4.93 7.42
C PRO A 79 11.60 5.04 7.89
N ALA A 80 11.34 5.98 8.79
CA ALA A 80 10.01 6.29 9.31
C ALA A 80 9.27 5.07 9.88
N LEU A 81 9.97 4.25 10.69
CA LEU A 81 9.39 3.10 11.38
C LEU A 81 8.24 3.56 12.30
N MET A 82 7.07 2.95 12.14
CA MET A 82 5.87 3.21 12.95
C MET A 82 5.64 2.13 13.99
N GLN A 83 4.98 2.50 15.08
CA GLN A 83 4.47 1.54 16.03
C GLN A 83 3.18 0.87 15.53
N PRO A 84 2.90 -0.40 15.89
CA PRO A 84 1.69 -1.11 15.45
C PRO A 84 0.38 -0.38 15.77
N HIS A 85 0.27 0.27 16.93
CA HIS A 85 -0.94 0.99 17.32
C HIS A 85 -1.17 2.25 16.47
N GLU A 86 -0.11 2.93 16.03
CA GLU A 86 -0.21 4.08 15.12
C GLU A 86 -0.69 3.63 13.73
N ALA A 87 -0.15 2.51 13.24
CA ALA A 87 -0.60 1.90 11.99
C ALA A 87 -2.07 1.49 12.05
N ALA A 88 -2.50 0.84 13.13
CA ALA A 88 -3.88 0.46 13.34
C ALA A 88 -4.82 1.68 13.36
N SER A 89 -4.45 2.75 14.04
CA SER A 89 -5.21 4.00 14.07
C SER A 89 -5.35 4.62 12.69
N ALA A 90 -4.28 4.64 11.89
CA ALA A 90 -4.30 5.15 10.52
C ALA A 90 -5.24 4.33 9.60
N ILE A 91 -5.29 3.02 9.79
CA ILE A 91 -6.19 2.12 9.05
C ILE A 91 -7.64 2.42 9.41
N LEU A 92 -7.97 2.46 10.71
CA LEU A 92 -9.33 2.71 11.19
C LEU A 92 -9.84 4.09 10.73
N GLU A 93 -9.00 5.11 10.81
CA GLU A 93 -9.33 6.45 10.31
C GLU A 93 -9.58 6.44 8.80
N GLY A 94 -8.74 5.76 8.04
CA GLY A 94 -8.87 5.64 6.60
C GLY A 94 -10.18 4.95 6.19
N TRP A 95 -10.55 3.89 6.88
CA TRP A 95 -11.83 3.21 6.66
C TRP A 95 -13.02 4.07 7.04
N ALA A 96 -12.96 4.75 8.19
CA ALA A 96 -14.02 5.66 8.63
C ALA A 96 -14.26 6.80 7.64
N GLN A 97 -13.22 7.23 6.92
CA GLN A 97 -13.31 8.28 5.90
C GLN A 97 -13.61 7.75 4.49
N GLY A 98 -13.82 6.45 4.34
CA GLY A 98 -14.10 5.82 3.04
C GLY A 98 -12.96 5.96 2.02
N ARG A 99 -11.72 6.06 2.46
CA ARG A 99 -10.57 6.23 1.55
C ARG A 99 -10.31 4.95 0.76
N PHE A 100 -10.11 5.08 -0.54
CA PHE A 100 -9.65 3.96 -1.37
C PHE A 100 -8.24 3.53 -0.99
N GLU A 101 -7.31 4.47 -0.89
CA GLU A 101 -5.94 4.18 -0.50
C GLU A 101 -5.64 4.72 0.90
N ILE A 102 -5.17 3.82 1.77
CA ILE A 102 -4.72 4.11 3.13
C ILE A 102 -3.23 3.84 3.19
N HIS A 103 -2.42 4.88 3.27
CA HIS A 103 -0.97 4.78 3.29
C HIS A 103 -0.37 5.55 4.46
N PHE A 104 0.65 5.00 5.06
CA PHE A 104 1.30 5.57 6.23
C PHE A 104 2.77 5.08 6.37
N PRO A 105 3.65 5.83 7.07
CA PRO A 105 3.44 7.21 7.49
C PRO A 105 3.32 8.15 6.27
N ARG A 106 2.43 9.12 6.35
CA ARG A 106 2.05 9.93 5.16
C ARG A 106 3.21 10.66 4.52
N ARG A 107 4.13 11.23 5.32
CA ARG A 107 5.28 11.96 4.76
C ARG A 107 6.17 11.05 3.92
N PHE A 108 6.44 9.84 4.41
CA PHE A 108 7.27 8.86 3.72
C PHE A 108 6.59 8.32 2.45
N SER A 109 5.33 7.93 2.56
CA SER A 109 4.58 7.39 1.43
C SER A 109 4.31 8.42 0.34
N LEU A 110 4.05 9.68 0.69
CA LEU A 110 3.91 10.77 -0.29
C LEU A 110 5.23 11.07 -1.01
N TRP A 111 6.36 10.99 -0.31
CA TRP A 111 7.66 11.10 -0.94
C TRP A 111 7.92 9.98 -1.96
N LEU A 112 7.59 8.73 -1.60
CA LEU A 112 7.68 7.61 -2.54
C LEU A 112 6.76 7.79 -3.75
N LYS A 113 5.53 8.26 -3.54
CA LYS A 113 4.61 8.59 -4.63
C LYS A 113 5.14 9.71 -5.54
N ALA A 114 5.77 10.72 -4.98
CA ALA A 114 6.40 11.76 -5.79
C ALA A 114 7.52 11.19 -6.68
N LEU A 115 8.27 10.19 -6.20
CA LEU A 115 9.27 9.48 -7.00
C LEU A 115 8.67 8.68 -8.17
N GLU A 116 7.41 8.24 -8.07
CA GLU A 116 6.72 7.56 -9.18
C GLU A 116 6.55 8.47 -10.40
N LEU A 117 6.43 9.78 -10.20
CA LEU A 117 6.24 10.77 -11.27
C LEU A 117 7.51 11.05 -12.07
N LEU A 118 8.68 10.64 -11.57
CA LEU A 118 9.94 10.87 -12.25
C LEU A 118 10.07 10.01 -13.52
N PRO A 119 10.70 10.53 -14.58
CA PRO A 119 11.15 9.69 -15.70
C PRO A 119 12.02 8.55 -15.18
N ILE A 120 11.89 7.38 -15.80
CA ILE A 120 12.52 6.14 -15.30
C ILE A 120 14.05 6.26 -15.13
N SER A 121 14.72 6.94 -16.04
CA SER A 121 16.16 7.16 -15.98
C SER A 121 16.59 8.04 -14.80
N VAL A 122 15.77 9.04 -14.46
CA VAL A 122 15.99 9.91 -13.30
C VAL A 122 15.75 9.13 -12.01
N TYR A 123 14.67 8.37 -11.98
CA TYR A 123 14.33 7.50 -10.85
C TYR A 123 15.47 6.53 -10.52
N PHE A 124 15.99 5.79 -11.52
CA PHE A 124 17.08 4.84 -11.30
C PHE A 124 18.35 5.50 -10.76
N ARG A 125 18.73 6.65 -11.30
CA ARG A 125 19.89 7.40 -10.80
C ARG A 125 19.72 7.83 -9.35
N LEU A 126 18.53 8.35 -9.03
CA LEU A 126 18.23 8.85 -7.69
C LEU A 126 18.18 7.70 -6.67
N VAL A 127 17.48 6.61 -6.99
CA VAL A 127 17.37 5.45 -6.09
C VAL A 127 18.73 4.82 -5.82
N ARG A 128 19.56 4.61 -6.85
CA ARG A 128 20.94 4.11 -6.68
C ARG A 128 21.75 5.02 -5.76
N ARG A 129 21.64 6.33 -5.93
CA ARG A 129 22.38 7.28 -5.10
C ARG A 129 21.95 7.25 -3.63
N ILE A 130 20.65 7.08 -3.36
CA ILE A 130 20.08 7.05 -2.01
C ILE A 130 20.36 5.71 -1.32
N THR A 131 20.24 4.61 -2.04
CA THR A 131 20.37 3.25 -1.48
C THR A 131 21.79 2.70 -1.53
N GLY A 132 22.70 3.36 -2.26
CA GLY A 132 24.05 2.87 -2.46
C GLY A 132 24.16 1.63 -3.37
N ALA A 133 23.11 1.32 -4.13
CA ALA A 133 23.03 0.16 -5.01
C ALA A 133 23.60 0.45 -6.40
#